data_2557028e22c7f2d92f41ae6cafaba39f
#
_entry.id   2557028e22c7f2d92f41ae6cafaba39f
#
_cell.length_a   1.000
_cell.length_b   1.000
_cell.length_c   1.000
_cell.angle_alpha   90.00
_cell.angle_beta   90.00
_cell.angle_gamma   90.00
#
_symmetry.space_group_name_H-M   'P 1'
#
loop_
_entity.id
_entity.type
_entity.pdbx_description
1 polymer ?
#
loop_
_entity_poly.entity_id
_entity_poly.type
_entity_poly.pdbx_seq_one_letter_code
_entity_poly.pdbx_strand_id
1 'polypeptide(L)'
;VSSIQERLYPTLPCFGCGHANERGLRLRSHEGDDGVVTATFTPWPEHDNGLGFLNGGIIGTLLDCHSAAAVMLEADKRGWAALGGAALPYVTAGLDVRYLRPAPLTEPVELRATVAAAAEPEITAAVELWWDGKVRARADALWKRWRPRA
;
A
#
# COMPACT_ATOMS: atom_id res chain seq x y z
N VAL A 1 -14.24 -11.74 -3.68
CA VAL A 1 -14.28 -10.37 -4.19
C VAL A 1 -12.89 -9.96 -4.63
N SER A 2 -12.77 -9.40 -5.82
CA SER A 2 -11.48 -8.95 -6.37
C SER A 2 -10.92 -7.78 -5.57
N SER A 3 -9.60 -7.80 -5.35
CA SER A 3 -8.89 -6.71 -4.71
C SER A 3 -8.76 -5.51 -5.66
N ILE A 4 -8.37 -4.37 -5.10
CA ILE A 4 -8.06 -3.16 -5.88
C ILE A 4 -6.94 -3.47 -6.89
N GLN A 5 -5.90 -4.20 -6.47
CA GLN A 5 -4.78 -4.59 -7.32
C GLN A 5 -5.22 -5.43 -8.52
N GLU A 6 -6.09 -6.40 -8.28
CA GLU A 6 -6.60 -7.28 -9.34
C GLU A 6 -7.49 -6.53 -10.33
N ARG A 7 -8.25 -5.54 -9.87
CA ARG A 7 -9.14 -4.76 -10.72
C ARG A 7 -8.42 -3.67 -11.51
N LEU A 8 -7.51 -2.94 -10.89
CA LEU A 8 -6.96 -1.70 -11.46
C LEU A 8 -5.59 -1.89 -12.10
N TYR A 9 -4.75 -2.80 -11.59
CA TYR A 9 -3.40 -3.03 -12.12
C TYR A 9 -2.98 -4.50 -12.01
N PRO A 10 -3.72 -5.42 -12.66
CA PRO A 10 -3.53 -6.86 -12.49
C PRO A 10 -2.20 -7.40 -13.03
N THR A 11 -1.53 -6.66 -13.92
CA THR A 11 -0.27 -7.09 -14.54
C THR A 11 0.96 -6.44 -13.94
N LEU A 12 0.79 -5.62 -12.90
CA LEU A 12 1.91 -4.92 -12.26
C LEU A 12 2.83 -5.92 -11.54
N PRO A 13 4.16 -5.88 -11.78
CA PRO A 13 5.10 -6.79 -11.13
C PRO A 13 5.71 -6.21 -9.84
N CYS A 14 5.04 -5.29 -9.16
CA CYS A 14 5.54 -4.67 -7.94
C CYS A 14 5.83 -5.73 -6.87
N PHE A 15 6.96 -5.60 -6.18
CA PHE A 15 7.33 -6.54 -5.11
C PHE A 15 6.30 -6.59 -3.98
N GLY A 16 5.78 -5.44 -3.56
CA GLY A 16 4.84 -5.39 -2.43
C GLY A 16 3.41 -5.80 -2.78
N CYS A 17 2.91 -5.38 -3.93
CA CYS A 17 1.49 -5.56 -4.27
C CYS A 17 1.22 -6.12 -5.66
N GLY A 18 2.25 -6.40 -6.45
CA GLY A 18 2.08 -6.86 -7.81
C GLY A 18 1.44 -8.23 -7.90
N HIS A 19 0.28 -8.30 -8.52
CA HIS A 19 -0.40 -9.57 -8.79
C HIS A 19 0.46 -10.47 -9.69
N ALA A 20 1.25 -9.86 -10.57
CA ALA A 20 2.10 -10.58 -11.53
C ALA A 20 3.45 -11.02 -10.94
N ASN A 21 3.80 -10.60 -9.70
CA ASN A 21 5.06 -11.00 -9.08
C ASN A 21 4.86 -12.16 -8.12
N GLU A 22 5.17 -13.38 -8.57
CA GLU A 22 4.98 -14.59 -7.77
C GLU A 22 5.88 -14.67 -6.53
N ARG A 23 6.98 -13.92 -6.51
CA ARG A 23 7.91 -13.86 -5.37
C ARG A 23 7.70 -12.64 -4.48
N GLY A 24 6.72 -11.83 -4.79
CA GLY A 24 6.38 -10.66 -4.01
C GLY A 24 5.44 -10.94 -2.86
N LEU A 25 5.15 -9.91 -2.09
CA LEU A 25 4.24 -10.01 -0.95
C LEU A 25 2.79 -10.18 -1.40
N ARG A 26 2.45 -9.71 -2.59
CA ARG A 26 1.13 -9.85 -3.23
C ARG A 26 0.01 -9.34 -2.35
N LEU A 27 0.21 -8.15 -1.77
CA LEU A 27 -0.78 -7.50 -0.92
C LEU A 27 -2.11 -7.34 -1.67
N ARG A 28 -3.21 -7.62 -0.98
CA ARG A 28 -4.57 -7.50 -1.51
C ARG A 28 -5.34 -6.50 -0.68
N SER A 29 -5.76 -5.41 -1.31
CA SER A 29 -6.45 -4.30 -0.64
C SER A 29 -7.89 -4.21 -1.13
N HIS A 30 -8.80 -3.88 -0.22
CA HIS A 30 -10.23 -3.77 -0.51
C HIS A 30 -10.79 -2.51 0.09
N GLU A 31 -11.74 -1.88 -0.61
CA GLU A 31 -12.47 -0.75 -0.06
C GLU A 31 -13.56 -1.24 0.87
N GLY A 32 -13.61 -0.69 2.09
CA GLY A 32 -14.70 -0.93 3.03
C GLY A 32 -15.88 0.01 2.81
N ASP A 33 -17.00 -0.27 3.45
CA ASP A 33 -18.24 0.52 3.33
C ASP A 33 -18.07 1.96 3.84
N ASP A 34 -17.14 2.18 4.74
CA ASP A 34 -16.81 3.50 5.31
C ASP A 34 -15.79 4.29 4.46
N GLY A 35 -15.37 3.75 3.32
CA GLY A 35 -14.36 4.35 2.46
C GLY A 35 -12.92 4.10 2.91
N VAL A 36 -12.69 3.40 4.02
CA VAL A 36 -11.36 2.99 4.45
C VAL A 36 -10.91 1.80 3.63
N VAL A 37 -9.69 1.87 3.10
CA VAL A 37 -9.10 0.75 2.36
C VAL A 37 -8.38 -0.16 3.36
N THR A 38 -8.72 -1.44 3.34
CA THR A 38 -8.19 -2.42 4.29
C THR A 38 -7.50 -3.57 3.59
N ALA A 39 -6.54 -4.18 4.29
CA ALA A 39 -5.89 -5.40 3.86
C ALA A 39 -5.48 -6.22 5.07
N THR A 40 -5.38 -7.52 4.89
CA THR A 40 -4.79 -8.43 5.87
C THR A 40 -3.59 -9.10 5.22
N PHE A 41 -2.47 -9.10 5.90
CA PHE A 41 -1.24 -9.72 5.42
C PHE A 41 -0.65 -10.60 6.51
N THR A 42 -0.28 -11.83 6.17
CA THR A 42 0.42 -12.71 7.11
C THR A 42 1.89 -12.77 6.74
N PRO A 43 2.78 -12.20 7.57
CA PRO A 43 4.22 -12.23 7.29
C PRO A 43 4.77 -13.65 7.24
N TRP A 44 5.79 -13.83 6.39
CA TRP A 44 6.53 -15.10 6.30
C TRP A 44 7.63 -15.14 7.36
N PRO A 45 8.12 -16.33 7.75
CA PRO A 45 9.27 -16.41 8.67
C PRO A 45 10.51 -15.65 8.21
N GLU A 46 10.71 -15.54 6.88
CA GLU A 46 11.84 -14.83 6.28
C GLU A 46 11.74 -13.29 6.43
N HIS A 47 10.59 -12.77 6.82
CA HIS A 47 10.40 -11.32 7.05
C HIS A 47 10.90 -10.89 8.43
N ASP A 48 11.72 -11.69 9.08
CA ASP A 48 12.28 -11.47 10.41
C ASP A 48 13.23 -10.26 10.42
N ASN A 49 13.14 -9.44 11.46
CA ASN A 49 14.09 -8.35 11.69
C ASN A 49 15.38 -8.85 12.43
N GLY A 50 15.50 -10.15 12.68
CA GLY A 50 16.57 -10.74 13.45
C GLY A 50 16.28 -10.85 14.94
N LEU A 51 15.16 -10.30 15.42
CA LEU A 51 14.74 -10.31 16.82
C LEU A 51 13.41 -11.03 17.01
N GLY A 52 12.91 -11.72 15.99
CA GLY A 52 11.65 -12.43 16.06
C GLY A 52 10.41 -11.59 15.75
N PHE A 53 10.60 -10.38 15.22
CA PHE A 53 9.53 -9.47 14.84
C PHE A 53 9.57 -9.13 13.35
N LEU A 54 8.49 -8.55 12.84
CA LEU A 54 8.40 -8.15 11.44
C LEU A 54 9.43 -7.07 11.12
N ASN A 55 10.18 -7.29 10.05
CA ASN A 55 11.24 -6.40 9.57
C ASN A 55 10.69 -5.01 9.21
N GLY A 56 11.38 -3.96 9.64
CA GLY A 56 10.95 -2.58 9.41
C GLY A 56 10.83 -2.21 7.93
N GLY A 57 11.71 -2.74 7.08
CA GLY A 57 11.63 -2.52 5.63
C GLY A 57 10.42 -3.19 5.00
N ILE A 58 10.02 -4.38 5.48
CA ILE A 58 8.80 -5.05 5.03
C ILE A 58 7.57 -4.25 5.47
N ILE A 59 7.57 -3.74 6.71
CA ILE A 59 6.50 -2.83 7.16
C ILE A 59 6.41 -1.62 6.23
N GLY A 60 7.54 -1.00 5.89
CA GLY A 60 7.58 0.13 4.96
C GLY A 60 7.00 -0.23 3.59
N THR A 61 7.34 -1.40 3.06
CA THR A 61 6.79 -1.90 1.79
C THR A 61 5.26 -2.05 1.88
N LEU A 62 4.76 -2.63 2.97
CA LEU A 62 3.32 -2.81 3.17
C LEU A 62 2.60 -1.45 3.26
N LEU A 63 3.15 -0.50 4.00
CA LEU A 63 2.57 0.83 4.14
C LEU A 63 2.57 1.58 2.79
N ASP A 64 3.66 1.49 2.05
CA ASP A 64 3.78 2.08 0.72
C ASP A 64 2.73 1.50 -0.24
N CYS A 65 2.71 0.19 -0.39
CA CYS A 65 1.81 -0.48 -1.31
C CYS A 65 0.34 -0.38 -0.92
N HIS A 66 0.04 -0.32 0.38
CA HIS A 66 -1.35 -0.15 0.82
C HIS A 66 -1.83 1.28 0.61
N SER A 67 -0.96 2.28 0.81
CA SER A 67 -1.28 3.66 0.44
C SER A 67 -1.48 3.78 -1.09
N ALA A 68 -0.71 3.04 -1.88
CA ALA A 68 -0.89 2.96 -3.32
C ALA A 68 -2.32 2.54 -3.69
N ALA A 69 -2.84 1.51 -3.03
CA ALA A 69 -4.19 1.03 -3.32
C ALA A 69 -5.24 2.12 -3.09
N ALA A 70 -5.13 2.87 -1.98
CA ALA A 70 -6.06 3.97 -1.70
C ALA A 70 -5.93 5.08 -2.73
N VAL A 71 -4.71 5.45 -3.11
CA VAL A 71 -4.43 6.51 -4.09
C VAL A 71 -4.92 6.12 -5.48
N MET A 72 -4.64 4.89 -5.93
CA MET A 72 -5.07 4.43 -7.26
C MET A 72 -6.59 4.30 -7.35
N LEU A 73 -7.25 3.89 -6.26
CA LEU A 73 -8.71 3.86 -6.19
C LEU A 73 -9.30 5.27 -6.30
N GLU A 74 -8.73 6.24 -5.59
CA GLU A 74 -9.16 7.64 -5.66
C GLU A 74 -8.98 8.19 -7.07
N ALA A 75 -7.83 7.95 -7.69
CA ALA A 75 -7.53 8.37 -9.05
C ALA A 75 -8.55 7.77 -10.05
N ASP A 76 -8.86 6.50 -9.90
CA ASP A 76 -9.83 5.81 -10.74
C ASP A 76 -11.22 6.45 -10.63
N LYS A 77 -11.66 6.71 -9.41
CA LYS A 77 -12.96 7.36 -9.15
C LYS A 77 -13.05 8.77 -9.74
N ARG A 78 -11.92 9.48 -9.83
CA ARG A 78 -11.87 10.84 -10.38
C ARG A 78 -11.55 10.88 -11.86
N GLY A 79 -11.32 9.75 -12.50
CA GLY A 79 -10.98 9.68 -13.92
C GLY A 79 -9.56 10.15 -14.24
N TRP A 80 -8.65 10.14 -13.27
CA TRP A 80 -7.24 10.50 -13.46
C TRP A 80 -6.45 9.27 -13.90
N ALA A 81 -6.66 8.85 -15.14
CA ALA A 81 -6.05 7.66 -15.72
C ALA A 81 -4.54 7.81 -15.93
N ALA A 82 -3.84 6.69 -16.06
CA ALA A 82 -2.41 6.67 -16.37
C ALA A 82 -2.11 7.40 -17.68
N LEU A 83 -1.00 8.14 -17.71
CA LEU A 83 -0.60 8.96 -18.85
C LEU A 83 0.43 8.24 -19.71
N GLY A 84 0.33 8.43 -21.03
CA GLY A 84 1.40 8.09 -21.97
C GLY A 84 1.91 6.66 -21.91
N GLY A 85 1.07 5.66 -21.62
CA GLY A 85 1.47 4.25 -21.55
C GLY A 85 2.09 3.86 -20.21
N ALA A 86 2.01 4.71 -19.18
CA ALA A 86 2.43 4.34 -17.83
C ALA A 86 1.54 3.23 -17.27
N ALA A 87 2.12 2.36 -16.45
CA ALA A 87 1.38 1.29 -15.80
C ALA A 87 0.47 1.81 -14.68
N LEU A 88 0.83 2.94 -14.06
CA LEU A 88 0.09 3.57 -12.97
C LEU A 88 0.01 5.08 -13.18
N PRO A 89 -1.08 5.72 -12.69
CA PRO A 89 -1.21 7.18 -12.80
C PRO A 89 -0.36 7.96 -11.81
N TYR A 90 0.08 7.36 -10.72
CA TYR A 90 0.85 8.01 -9.65
C TYR A 90 2.02 7.15 -9.22
N VAL A 91 3.06 7.79 -8.67
CA VAL A 91 4.26 7.15 -8.15
C VAL A 91 4.57 7.69 -6.76
N THR A 92 5.13 6.85 -5.89
CA THR A 92 5.57 7.27 -4.55
C THR A 92 6.60 8.38 -4.65
N ALA A 93 6.35 9.50 -3.97
CA ALA A 93 7.26 10.63 -3.90
C ALA A 93 7.75 10.91 -2.49
N GLY A 94 7.06 10.39 -1.48
CA GLY A 94 7.48 10.51 -0.08
C GLY A 94 6.74 9.52 0.79
N LEU A 95 7.42 9.01 1.80
CA LEU A 95 6.86 8.09 2.78
C LEU A 95 7.51 8.37 4.12
N ASP A 96 6.75 9.01 5.03
CA ASP A 96 7.20 9.30 6.39
C ASP A 96 6.66 8.22 7.33
N VAL A 97 7.53 7.28 7.69
CA VAL A 97 7.16 6.11 8.50
C VAL A 97 7.52 6.32 9.95
N ARG A 98 6.60 5.98 10.85
CA ARG A 98 6.82 5.95 12.30
C ARG A 98 6.55 4.54 12.81
N TYR A 99 7.52 3.96 13.49
CA TYR A 99 7.42 2.66 14.13
C TYR A 99 7.09 2.87 15.60
N LEU A 100 5.90 2.45 16.01
CA LEU A 100 5.40 2.71 17.37
C LEU A 100 5.59 1.54 18.30
N ARG A 101 5.44 0.31 17.79
CA ARG A 101 5.55 -0.94 18.55
C ARG A 101 5.98 -2.08 17.62
N PRO A 102 6.62 -3.13 18.13
CA PRO A 102 6.91 -4.31 17.31
C PRO A 102 5.64 -4.93 16.72
N ALA A 103 5.74 -5.43 15.49
CA ALA A 103 4.70 -6.21 14.84
C ALA A 103 5.12 -7.68 14.77
N PRO A 104 4.19 -8.63 14.79
CA PRO A 104 4.52 -10.05 14.87
C PRO A 104 4.99 -10.63 13.54
N LEU A 105 5.71 -11.76 13.63
CA LEU A 105 5.93 -12.68 12.51
C LEU A 105 4.81 -13.72 12.49
N THR A 106 4.50 -14.22 11.28
CA THR A 106 3.62 -15.37 11.05
C THR A 106 2.20 -15.26 11.61
N GLU A 107 1.82 -14.06 12.06
CA GLU A 107 0.45 -13.76 12.46
C GLU A 107 -0.13 -12.65 11.55
N PRO A 108 -1.43 -12.69 11.26
CA PRO A 108 -2.04 -11.68 10.39
C PRO A 108 -1.94 -10.27 10.98
N VAL A 109 -1.46 -9.34 10.20
CA VAL A 109 -1.52 -7.91 10.50
C VAL A 109 -2.55 -7.25 9.59
N GLU A 110 -3.17 -6.18 10.08
CA GLU A 110 -4.17 -5.43 9.33
C GLU A 110 -3.59 -4.09 8.88
N LEU A 111 -3.91 -3.71 7.66
CA LEU A 111 -3.55 -2.40 7.10
C LEU A 111 -4.81 -1.59 6.85
N ARG A 112 -4.76 -0.30 7.18
CA ARG A 112 -5.84 0.65 6.95
C ARG A 112 -5.27 1.89 6.29
N ALA A 113 -5.91 2.37 5.24
CA ALA A 113 -5.50 3.57 4.54
C ALA A 113 -6.69 4.45 4.18
N THR A 114 -6.47 5.77 4.28
CA THR A 114 -7.44 6.79 3.86
C THR A 114 -6.71 7.85 3.05
N VAL A 115 -7.37 8.39 2.03
CA VAL A 115 -6.86 9.56 1.31
C VAL A 115 -7.05 10.79 2.19
N ALA A 116 -5.97 11.53 2.44
CA ALA A 116 -6.00 12.74 3.25
C ALA A 116 -6.34 13.98 2.41
N ALA A 117 -5.76 14.09 1.22
CA ALA A 117 -6.02 15.18 0.28
C ALA A 117 -5.78 14.68 -1.15
N ALA A 118 -6.61 15.14 -2.09
CA ALA A 118 -6.50 14.72 -3.48
C ALA A 118 -6.64 15.91 -4.42
N ALA A 119 -5.62 16.08 -5.26
CA ALA A 119 -5.65 16.95 -6.43
C ALA A 119 -4.93 16.21 -7.55
N GLU A 120 -5.22 16.52 -8.81
CA GLU A 120 -4.61 15.78 -9.91
C GLU A 120 -3.07 15.74 -9.86
N PRO A 121 -2.34 16.85 -9.54
CA PRO A 121 -0.88 16.80 -9.47
C PRO A 121 -0.33 15.90 -8.37
N GLU A 122 -1.05 15.76 -7.25
CA GLU A 122 -0.60 14.94 -6.12
C GLU A 122 -1.74 14.53 -5.20
N ILE A 123 -1.57 13.36 -4.59
CA ILE A 123 -2.50 12.80 -3.61
C ILE A 123 -1.70 12.41 -2.37
N THR A 124 -2.24 12.71 -1.19
CA THR A 124 -1.66 12.26 0.09
C THR A 124 -2.59 11.26 0.76
N ALA A 125 -2.00 10.30 1.45
CA ALA A 125 -2.73 9.26 2.15
C ALA A 125 -2.12 9.00 3.52
N ALA A 126 -2.96 8.66 4.50
CA ALA A 126 -2.54 8.18 5.80
C ALA A 126 -2.75 6.67 5.84
N VAL A 127 -1.75 5.94 6.33
CA VAL A 127 -1.79 4.48 6.36
C VAL A 127 -1.26 3.97 7.69
N GLU A 128 -1.89 2.90 8.19
CA GLU A 128 -1.58 2.31 9.49
C GLU A 128 -1.49 0.80 9.37
N LEU A 129 -0.57 0.20 10.15
CA LEU A 129 -0.46 -1.24 10.33
C LEU A 129 -0.84 -1.58 11.76
N TRP A 130 -1.81 -2.48 11.90
CA TRP A 130 -2.44 -2.86 13.17
C TRP A 130 -2.20 -4.32 13.52
N TRP A 131 -2.01 -4.58 14.80
CA TRP A 131 -2.04 -5.93 15.35
C TRP A 131 -2.47 -5.87 16.81
N ASP A 132 -3.30 -6.84 17.22
CA ASP A 132 -3.80 -6.94 18.60
C ASP A 132 -4.40 -5.62 19.12
N GLY A 133 -5.24 -4.99 18.28
CA GLY A 133 -5.97 -3.78 18.64
C GLY A 133 -5.13 -2.51 18.76
N LYS A 134 -3.86 -2.52 18.34
CA LYS A 134 -2.96 -1.37 18.46
C LYS A 134 -2.25 -1.09 17.16
N VAL A 135 -2.07 0.20 16.85
CA VAL A 135 -1.24 0.65 15.73
C VAL A 135 0.22 0.32 16.04
N ARG A 136 0.85 -0.45 15.18
CA ARG A 136 2.26 -0.84 15.30
C ARG A 136 3.18 0.09 14.52
N ALA A 137 2.71 0.54 13.36
CA ALA A 137 3.41 1.50 12.52
C ALA A 137 2.40 2.32 11.75
N ARG A 138 2.81 3.51 11.33
CA ARG A 138 2.00 4.37 10.48
C ARG A 138 2.87 5.15 9.52
N ALA A 139 2.27 5.65 8.45
CA ALA A 139 2.96 6.52 7.51
C ALA A 139 2.03 7.58 6.95
N ASP A 140 2.64 8.72 6.61
CA ASP A 140 2.06 9.70 5.70
C ASP A 140 2.74 9.51 4.35
N ALA A 141 1.94 9.28 3.31
CA ALA A 141 2.43 8.99 1.97
C ALA A 141 2.09 10.12 1.02
N LEU A 142 3.07 10.54 0.23
CA LEU A 142 2.90 11.50 -0.85
C LEU A 142 3.07 10.79 -2.18
N TRP A 143 2.05 10.90 -3.05
CA TRP A 143 2.03 10.32 -4.37
C TRP A 143 1.90 11.41 -5.41
N LYS A 144 2.80 11.41 -6.41
CA LYS A 144 2.82 12.40 -7.47
C LYS A 144 2.35 11.82 -8.78
N ARG A 145 1.69 12.67 -9.59
CA ARG A 145 1.26 12.30 -10.93
C ARG A 145 2.45 11.78 -11.74
N TRP A 146 2.34 10.56 -12.24
CA TRP A 146 3.42 9.95 -13.01
C TRP A 146 3.32 10.33 -14.48
N ARG A 147 4.41 10.87 -15.01
CA ARG A 147 4.54 11.21 -16.42
C ARG A 147 5.77 10.48 -16.96
N PRO A 148 5.59 9.41 -17.78
CA PRO A 148 6.73 8.74 -18.39
C PRO A 148 7.54 9.72 -19.24
N ARG A 149 8.85 9.55 -19.25
CA ARG A 149 9.72 10.30 -20.16
C ARG A 149 9.53 9.78 -21.58
N ALA A 150 9.49 10.71 -22.52
CA ALA A 150 9.43 10.37 -23.94
C ALA A 150 10.74 9.70 -24.40
#